data_ed0212e7fcd88061f3e98d8d29bd1ec2
#
_entry.id   ed0212e7fcd88061f3e98d8d29bd1ec2
#
_cell.length_a   1.000
_cell.length_b   1.000
_cell.length_c   1.000
_cell.angle_alpha   90.00
_cell.angle_beta   90.00
_cell.angle_gamma   90.00
#
_symmetry.space_group_name_H-M   'P 1'
#
loop_
_entity.id
_entity.type
_entity.pdbx_description
1 polymer ?
#
loop_
_entity_poly.entity_id
_entity_poly.type
_entity_poly.pdbx_seq_one_letter_code
_entity_poly.pdbx_strand_id
1 'polypeptide(L)'
;VRPVLFDHIAIAVPRLADAEPILAGQLGGRSTFGAATDDYRFWHWRYEGGGDLEVLEPAGEDGFLHRFLAQRGPGIHHVTFTVPSLDEACDRARASGYAIVGYDDSEPEWKEAFLHPRQAQGIVVQFAETNGTHPDPEAPGSSIIVIGLRLSARSAERAHAQWGSVVGGAGADDRDGTLVYRWPGSSMRIAVEIDPRRDEGPLCIEYSSRRSLLADGAHPVLGAVFKRLPDRL
;
A
#
# COMPACT_ATOMS: atom_id res chain seq x y z
N VAL A 1 1.05 -23.04 -7.58
CA VAL A 1 1.71 -21.72 -7.67
C VAL A 1 1.04 -20.80 -6.68
N ARG A 2 1.79 -20.15 -5.79
CA ARG A 2 1.24 -19.15 -4.87
C ARG A 2 0.67 -17.97 -5.68
N PRO A 3 -0.49 -17.39 -5.32
CA PRO A 3 -1.00 -16.21 -6.01
C PRO A 3 -0.19 -14.96 -5.62
N VAL A 4 -0.30 -13.91 -6.43
CA VAL A 4 0.10 -12.56 -6.00
C VAL A 4 -0.89 -12.09 -4.94
N LEU A 5 -0.41 -11.48 -3.86
CA LEU A 5 -1.24 -10.92 -2.80
C LEU A 5 -0.97 -9.43 -2.65
N PHE A 6 -1.99 -8.63 -2.46
CA PHE A 6 -1.82 -7.26 -1.98
C PHE A 6 -1.54 -7.33 -0.47
N ASP A 7 -0.32 -7.04 -0.08
CA ASP A 7 0.19 -7.26 1.27
C ASP A 7 -0.16 -6.10 2.20
N HIS A 8 0.38 -4.90 1.92
CA HIS A 8 0.14 -3.72 2.74
C HIS A 8 0.16 -2.40 1.98
N ILE A 9 -0.32 -1.35 2.67
CA ILE A 9 -0.20 0.05 2.27
C ILE A 9 0.75 0.72 3.26
N ALA A 10 1.80 1.36 2.75
CA ALA A 10 2.80 2.03 3.58
C ALA A 10 2.60 3.53 3.64
N ILE A 11 2.77 4.09 4.84
CA ILE A 11 2.64 5.51 5.16
C ILE A 11 3.98 5.98 5.72
N ALA A 12 4.57 7.03 5.15
CA ALA A 12 5.75 7.68 5.70
C ALA A 12 5.36 8.77 6.69
N VAL A 13 6.00 8.79 7.85
CA VAL A 13 5.79 9.78 8.91
C VAL A 13 7.15 10.26 9.45
N PRO A 14 7.21 11.47 10.05
CA PRO A 14 8.44 11.92 10.70
C PRO A 14 8.82 11.09 11.93
N ARG A 15 7.82 10.58 12.68
CA ARG A 15 8.03 9.78 13.89
C ARG A 15 6.98 8.69 14.00
N LEU A 16 7.42 7.47 14.10
CA LEU A 16 6.60 6.27 14.20
C LEU A 16 5.74 6.27 15.49
N ALA A 17 6.31 6.74 16.58
CA ALA A 17 5.63 6.85 17.86
C ALA A 17 4.37 7.74 17.83
N ASP A 18 4.28 8.69 16.90
CA ASP A 18 3.11 9.55 16.77
C ASP A 18 1.96 8.85 16.01
N ALA A 19 2.26 7.80 15.23
CA ALA A 19 1.27 7.02 14.48
C ALA A 19 0.56 5.95 15.32
N GLU A 20 1.24 5.36 16.30
CA GLU A 20 0.71 4.27 17.13
C GLU A 20 -0.61 4.60 17.85
N PRO A 21 -0.79 5.78 18.50
CA PRO A 21 -2.05 6.13 19.15
C PRO A 21 -3.25 6.17 18.19
N ILE A 22 -2.97 6.43 16.89
CA ILE A 22 -3.99 6.50 15.85
C ILE A 22 -4.29 5.09 15.34
N LEU A 23 -3.25 4.37 14.89
CA LEU A 23 -3.41 3.08 14.23
C LEU A 23 -3.88 1.99 15.20
N ALA A 24 -3.30 1.93 16.38
CA ALA A 24 -3.74 1.00 17.43
C ALA A 24 -4.90 1.59 18.26
N GLY A 25 -4.74 2.81 18.76
CA GLY A 25 -5.69 3.38 19.73
C GLY A 25 -7.04 3.76 19.13
N GLN A 26 -7.05 4.47 18.01
CA GLN A 26 -8.32 4.94 17.38
C GLN A 26 -8.89 3.90 16.42
N LEU A 27 -8.04 3.31 15.56
CA LEU A 27 -8.47 2.38 14.51
C LEU A 27 -8.49 0.92 14.97
N GLY A 28 -7.89 0.62 16.12
CA GLY A 28 -7.91 -0.72 16.71
C GLY A 28 -7.00 -1.73 15.99
N GLY A 29 -6.01 -1.25 15.24
CA GLY A 29 -5.05 -2.11 14.56
C GLY A 29 -4.18 -2.85 15.57
N ARG A 30 -3.87 -4.10 15.28
CA ARG A 30 -2.95 -4.91 16.07
C ARG A 30 -1.54 -4.78 15.53
N SER A 31 -0.62 -4.36 16.38
CA SER A 31 0.81 -4.38 16.08
C SER A 31 1.29 -5.81 15.82
N THR A 32 1.99 -6.03 14.70
CA THR A 32 2.41 -7.37 14.28
C THR A 32 3.91 -7.53 14.19
N PHE A 33 4.55 -6.72 13.37
CA PHE A 33 5.96 -6.83 13.06
C PHE A 33 6.58 -5.46 12.81
N GLY A 34 7.85 -5.30 13.10
CA GLY A 34 8.61 -4.11 12.78
C GLY A 34 10.10 -4.37 12.93
N ALA A 35 10.89 -3.54 12.26
CA ALA A 35 12.35 -3.60 12.33
C ALA A 35 12.96 -2.21 12.13
N ALA A 36 14.27 -2.12 12.36
CA ALA A 36 15.08 -0.96 12.08
C ALA A 36 16.23 -1.36 11.16
N THR A 37 16.44 -0.55 10.14
CA THR A 37 17.62 -0.57 9.26
C THR A 37 18.46 0.68 9.54
N ASP A 38 19.55 0.84 8.82
CA ASP A 38 20.38 2.06 8.91
C ASP A 38 19.64 3.29 8.33
N ASP A 39 18.73 3.08 7.36
CA ASP A 39 18.06 4.14 6.60
C ASP A 39 16.64 4.46 7.11
N TYR A 40 15.95 3.50 7.73
CA TYR A 40 14.59 3.67 8.21
C TYR A 40 14.19 2.66 9.26
N ARG A 41 13.10 2.99 9.97
CA ARG A 41 12.37 2.08 10.85
C ARG A 41 10.98 1.89 10.29
N PHE A 42 10.41 0.69 10.50
CA PHE A 42 9.05 0.43 10.10
C PHE A 42 8.31 -0.41 11.12
N TRP A 43 6.99 -0.32 11.08
CA TRP A 43 6.10 -1.13 11.89
C TRP A 43 4.80 -1.39 11.17
N HIS A 44 4.20 -2.59 11.38
CA HIS A 44 2.95 -3.02 10.78
C HIS A 44 1.82 -3.08 11.79
N TRP A 45 0.63 -2.68 11.36
CA TRP A 45 -0.63 -2.82 12.06
C TRP A 45 -1.64 -3.55 11.19
N ARG A 46 -2.10 -4.71 11.69
CA ARG A 46 -3.10 -5.53 11.03
C ARG A 46 -4.47 -5.25 11.59
N TYR A 47 -5.47 -5.31 10.71
CA TYR A 47 -6.88 -5.05 11.02
C TYR A 47 -7.72 -6.30 10.77
N GLU A 48 -8.95 -6.30 11.30
CA GLU A 48 -9.92 -7.36 11.04
C GLU A 48 -10.12 -7.54 9.53
N GLY A 49 -10.25 -8.80 9.09
CA GLY A 49 -10.33 -9.13 7.66
C GLY A 49 -9.00 -9.13 6.91
N GLY A 50 -7.83 -8.90 7.59
CA GLY A 50 -6.49 -9.13 7.04
C GLY A 50 -5.87 -7.93 6.31
N GLY A 51 -6.48 -6.74 6.36
CA GLY A 51 -5.84 -5.52 5.83
C GLY A 51 -4.66 -5.09 6.70
N ASP A 52 -3.56 -4.63 6.07
CA ASP A 52 -2.33 -4.26 6.77
C ASP A 52 -1.87 -2.85 6.38
N LEU A 53 -1.49 -2.05 7.38
CA LEU A 53 -0.88 -0.75 7.21
C LEU A 53 0.53 -0.78 7.81
N GLU A 54 1.51 -0.44 6.99
CA GLU A 54 2.87 -0.20 7.42
C GLU A 54 3.10 1.28 7.67
N VAL A 55 3.90 1.63 8.65
CA VAL A 55 4.38 2.99 8.85
C VAL A 55 5.90 3.00 8.85
N LEU A 56 6.45 3.97 8.11
CA LEU A 56 7.88 4.18 7.93
C LEU A 56 8.30 5.49 8.59
N GLU A 57 9.40 5.45 9.33
CA GLU A 57 10.09 6.60 9.91
C GLU A 57 11.52 6.63 9.36
N PRO A 58 12.05 7.78 8.92
CA PRO A 58 13.44 7.86 8.48
C PRO A 58 14.40 7.63 9.65
N ALA A 59 15.53 6.99 9.36
CA ALA A 59 16.68 6.87 10.24
C ALA A 59 17.90 7.50 9.55
N GLY A 60 19.00 7.69 10.30
CA GLY A 60 20.17 8.35 9.75
C GLY A 60 19.97 9.85 9.49
N GLU A 61 20.88 10.44 8.72
CA GLU A 61 20.87 11.89 8.44
C GLU A 61 20.23 12.23 7.10
N ASP A 62 20.19 11.29 6.15
CA ASP A 62 19.58 11.45 4.82
C ASP A 62 18.97 10.14 4.34
N GLY A 63 18.39 10.13 3.14
CA GLY A 63 17.80 8.93 2.54
C GLY A 63 16.52 9.23 1.75
N PHE A 64 15.90 8.17 1.24
CA PHE A 64 14.71 8.31 0.39
C PHE A 64 13.49 8.82 1.18
N LEU A 65 13.33 8.43 2.45
CA LEU A 65 12.23 8.91 3.30
C LEU A 65 12.43 10.37 3.71
N HIS A 66 13.67 10.83 4.00
CA HIS A 66 13.95 12.24 4.25
C HIS A 66 13.54 13.09 3.04
N ARG A 67 13.90 12.66 1.82
CA ARG A 67 13.51 13.35 0.59
C ARG A 67 12.00 13.35 0.37
N PHE A 68 11.34 12.21 0.60
CA PHE A 68 9.88 12.11 0.47
C PHE A 68 9.18 13.08 1.44
N LEU A 69 9.53 13.03 2.72
CA LEU A 69 8.92 13.89 3.75
C LEU A 69 9.20 15.37 3.52
N ALA A 70 10.40 15.74 3.08
CA ALA A 70 10.75 17.12 2.74
C ALA A 70 9.94 17.67 1.54
N GLN A 71 9.62 16.82 0.56
CA GLN A 71 8.92 17.24 -0.66
C GLN A 71 7.39 17.16 -0.54
N ARG A 72 6.86 16.21 0.21
CA ARG A 72 5.43 15.88 0.25
C ARG A 72 4.80 15.95 1.64
N GLY A 73 5.62 16.01 2.69
CA GLY A 73 5.16 15.80 4.07
C GLY A 73 4.81 14.33 4.35
N PRO A 74 4.21 14.05 5.53
CA PRO A 74 3.67 12.72 5.83
C PRO A 74 2.64 12.30 4.80
N GLY A 75 2.53 10.99 4.51
CA GLY A 75 1.56 10.50 3.55
C GLY A 75 1.80 9.09 3.05
N ILE A 76 0.93 8.63 2.16
CA ILE A 76 1.02 7.31 1.53
C ILE A 76 2.29 7.27 0.66
N HIS A 77 3.18 6.31 0.96
CA HIS A 77 4.47 6.17 0.30
C HIS A 77 4.46 5.09 -0.77
N HIS A 78 4.04 3.87 -0.43
CA HIS A 78 4.04 2.75 -1.37
C HIS A 78 2.93 1.74 -1.10
N VAL A 79 2.76 0.82 -2.03
CA VAL A 79 1.98 -0.40 -1.87
C VAL A 79 2.86 -1.60 -2.14
N THR A 80 2.68 -2.66 -1.36
CA THR A 80 3.46 -3.89 -1.46
C THR A 80 2.60 -5.05 -1.93
N PHE A 81 3.15 -5.81 -2.87
CA PHE A 81 2.58 -7.05 -3.37
C PHE A 81 3.57 -8.19 -3.14
N THR A 82 3.15 -9.20 -2.37
CA THR A 82 3.93 -10.44 -2.33
C THR A 82 3.70 -11.23 -3.61
N VAL A 83 4.80 -11.67 -4.20
CA VAL A 83 4.83 -12.38 -5.49
C VAL A 83 5.45 -13.77 -5.34
N PRO A 84 5.03 -14.75 -6.17
CA PRO A 84 5.61 -16.10 -6.14
C PRO A 84 7.09 -16.16 -6.54
N SER A 85 7.50 -15.24 -7.43
CA SER A 85 8.86 -15.09 -7.93
C SER A 85 9.10 -13.62 -8.23
N LEU A 86 10.14 -13.05 -7.61
CA LEU A 86 10.54 -11.66 -7.83
C LEU A 86 11.02 -11.46 -9.27
N ASP A 87 11.80 -12.42 -9.80
CA ASP A 87 12.30 -12.36 -11.18
C ASP A 87 11.17 -12.32 -12.19
N GLU A 88 10.19 -13.23 -12.08
CA GLU A 88 9.04 -13.24 -12.98
C GLU A 88 8.20 -11.95 -12.89
N ALA A 89 8.04 -11.37 -11.70
CA ALA A 89 7.35 -10.10 -11.53
C ALA A 89 8.13 -8.95 -12.19
N CYS A 90 9.45 -8.92 -12.00
CA CYS A 90 10.33 -7.94 -12.65
C CYS A 90 10.34 -8.08 -14.17
N ASP A 91 10.34 -9.29 -14.70
CA ASP A 91 10.33 -9.54 -16.14
C ASP A 91 9.00 -9.13 -16.78
N ARG A 92 7.86 -9.38 -16.12
CA ARG A 92 6.55 -8.86 -16.57
C ARG A 92 6.53 -7.34 -16.59
N ALA A 93 7.09 -6.69 -15.57
CA ALA A 93 7.15 -5.25 -15.50
C ALA A 93 8.05 -4.68 -16.62
N ARG A 94 9.24 -5.24 -16.85
CA ARG A 94 10.15 -4.84 -17.93
C ARG A 94 9.51 -5.01 -19.31
N ALA A 95 8.83 -6.14 -19.54
CA ALA A 95 8.12 -6.42 -20.79
C ALA A 95 6.98 -5.40 -21.05
N SER A 96 6.45 -4.79 -20.00
CA SER A 96 5.44 -3.73 -20.06
C SER A 96 6.05 -2.30 -20.06
N GLY A 97 7.38 -2.18 -20.17
CA GLY A 97 8.08 -0.89 -20.28
C GLY A 97 8.41 -0.22 -18.94
N TYR A 98 8.26 -0.90 -17.82
CA TYR A 98 8.63 -0.36 -16.50
C TYR A 98 10.11 -0.61 -16.21
N ALA A 99 10.79 0.41 -15.67
CA ALA A 99 12.11 0.25 -15.09
C ALA A 99 11.99 -0.32 -13.67
N ILE A 100 12.80 -1.32 -13.38
CA ILE A 100 12.95 -1.85 -12.02
C ILE A 100 14.01 -1.03 -11.30
N VAL A 101 13.71 -0.63 -10.07
CA VAL A 101 14.62 0.08 -9.17
C VAL A 101 14.74 -0.68 -7.86
N GLY A 102 15.86 -0.55 -7.17
CA GLY A 102 16.06 -1.13 -5.84
C GLY A 102 15.91 -2.65 -5.80
N TYR A 103 16.30 -3.39 -6.87
CA TYR A 103 16.28 -4.84 -6.84
C TYR A 103 17.29 -5.35 -5.81
N ASP A 104 16.80 -6.13 -4.85
CA ASP A 104 17.60 -6.75 -3.79
C ASP A 104 17.11 -8.18 -3.54
N ASP A 105 18.01 -9.14 -3.69
CA ASP A 105 17.82 -10.57 -3.44
C ASP A 105 18.88 -11.15 -2.47
N SER A 106 19.55 -10.25 -1.75
CA SER A 106 20.63 -10.62 -0.82
C SER A 106 20.13 -11.40 0.40
N GLU A 107 18.87 -11.19 0.80
CA GLU A 107 18.25 -11.86 1.94
C GLU A 107 17.29 -12.97 1.46
N PRO A 108 17.55 -14.26 1.77
CA PRO A 108 16.70 -15.37 1.30
C PRO A 108 15.25 -15.31 1.79
N GLU A 109 15.01 -14.72 2.95
CA GLU A 109 13.67 -14.62 3.56
C GLU A 109 12.85 -13.46 3.02
N TRP A 110 13.51 -12.45 2.45
CA TRP A 110 12.87 -11.25 1.90
C TRP A 110 13.68 -10.71 0.74
N LYS A 111 13.14 -10.82 -0.47
CA LYS A 111 13.69 -10.21 -1.67
C LYS A 111 12.72 -9.15 -2.17
N GLU A 112 13.22 -8.07 -2.71
CA GLU A 112 12.35 -6.96 -3.12
C GLU A 112 12.83 -6.25 -4.39
N ALA A 113 11.88 -5.60 -5.05
CA ALA A 113 12.13 -4.70 -6.17
C ALA A 113 10.98 -3.69 -6.29
N PHE A 114 11.25 -2.55 -6.90
CA PHE A 114 10.28 -1.47 -6.94
C PHE A 114 10.04 -0.95 -8.34
N LEU A 115 8.79 -0.49 -8.59
CA LEU A 115 8.46 0.38 -9.71
C LEU A 115 8.51 1.83 -9.25
N HIS A 116 9.21 2.67 -10.03
CA HIS A 116 9.34 4.09 -9.70
C HIS A 116 8.01 4.84 -9.92
N PRO A 117 7.59 5.75 -9.00
CA PRO A 117 6.29 6.41 -9.06
C PRO A 117 6.03 7.22 -10.33
N ARG A 118 7.06 7.74 -11.00
CA ARG A 118 6.92 8.43 -12.30
C ARG A 118 6.34 7.54 -13.40
N GLN A 119 6.56 6.23 -13.32
CA GLN A 119 6.00 5.26 -14.26
C GLN A 119 4.76 4.58 -13.69
N ALA A 120 4.71 4.39 -12.37
CA ALA A 120 3.71 3.62 -11.65
C ALA A 120 2.56 4.49 -11.08
N GLN A 121 2.04 5.42 -11.91
CA GLN A 121 0.85 6.23 -11.58
C GLN A 121 0.96 6.97 -10.25
N GLY A 122 2.13 7.58 -10.00
CA GLY A 122 2.36 8.46 -8.86
C GLY A 122 2.58 7.80 -7.51
N ILE A 123 2.66 6.47 -7.46
CA ILE A 123 2.94 5.69 -6.25
C ILE A 123 4.10 4.71 -6.48
N VAL A 124 4.91 4.47 -5.46
CA VAL A 124 5.89 3.38 -5.48
C VAL A 124 5.14 2.05 -5.36
N VAL A 125 5.44 1.09 -6.22
CA VAL A 125 4.92 -0.29 -6.12
C VAL A 125 6.09 -1.20 -5.79
N GLN A 126 6.00 -1.88 -4.66
CA GLN A 126 6.98 -2.87 -4.22
C GLN A 126 6.49 -4.28 -4.59
N PHE A 127 7.37 -5.07 -5.20
CA PHE A 127 7.26 -6.52 -5.27
C PHE A 127 8.13 -7.12 -4.20
N ALA A 128 7.58 -8.04 -3.42
CA ALA A 128 8.31 -8.78 -2.41
C ALA A 128 8.15 -10.29 -2.61
N GLU A 129 9.24 -11.03 -2.65
CA GLU A 129 9.24 -12.48 -2.59
C GLU A 129 9.65 -12.90 -1.18
N THR A 130 8.78 -13.62 -0.48
CA THR A 130 9.05 -14.09 0.87
C THR A 130 8.76 -15.58 1.00
N ASN A 131 9.59 -16.28 1.75
CA ASN A 131 9.37 -17.66 2.17
C ASN A 131 8.58 -17.74 3.49
N GLY A 132 8.44 -16.61 4.20
CA GLY A 132 7.72 -16.51 5.46
C GLY A 132 6.21 -16.65 5.26
N THR A 133 5.58 -17.46 6.06
CA THR A 133 4.15 -17.30 6.36
C THR A 133 4.10 -16.32 7.51
N HIS A 134 3.67 -15.09 7.25
CA HIS A 134 3.23 -14.26 8.37
C HIS A 134 1.99 -14.95 8.95
N PRO A 135 2.06 -15.50 10.17
CA PRO A 135 0.89 -16.09 10.79
C PRO A 135 -0.15 -14.97 10.84
N ASP A 136 -1.32 -15.27 10.33
CA ASP A 136 -2.45 -14.33 10.40
C ASP A 136 -2.78 -14.17 11.88
N PRO A 137 -2.35 -13.10 12.57
CA PRO A 137 -2.77 -12.91 13.94
C PRO A 137 -4.26 -12.67 13.84
N GLU A 138 -5.06 -13.53 14.46
CA GLU A 138 -6.44 -13.20 14.72
C GLU A 138 -6.46 -11.78 15.29
N ALA A 139 -7.01 -10.83 14.57
CA ALA A 139 -7.23 -9.45 15.01
C ALA A 139 -8.73 -9.25 15.32
N PRO A 140 -9.27 -9.99 16.31
CA PRO A 140 -10.67 -9.84 16.67
C PRO A 140 -10.86 -8.45 17.26
N GLY A 141 -11.79 -7.70 16.68
CA GLY A 141 -12.31 -6.49 17.28
C GLY A 141 -11.57 -5.19 16.92
N SER A 142 -10.87 -5.12 15.80
CA SER A 142 -10.44 -3.83 15.28
C SER A 142 -11.66 -2.95 14.98
N SER A 143 -11.50 -1.63 15.14
CA SER A 143 -12.60 -0.68 14.92
C SER A 143 -12.90 -0.45 13.44
N ILE A 144 -12.00 -0.90 12.56
CA ILE A 144 -12.11 -0.78 11.10
C ILE A 144 -11.73 -2.08 10.39
N ILE A 145 -12.17 -2.17 9.13
CA ILE A 145 -11.63 -3.09 8.12
C ILE A 145 -10.97 -2.21 7.05
N VAL A 146 -9.70 -2.42 6.77
CA VAL A 146 -9.00 -1.74 5.67
C VAL A 146 -9.44 -2.38 4.36
N ILE A 147 -10.09 -1.60 3.49
CA ILE A 147 -10.61 -2.05 2.21
C ILE A 147 -9.56 -1.96 1.11
N GLY A 148 -8.67 -0.98 1.18
CA GLY A 148 -7.61 -0.81 0.20
C GLY A 148 -7.23 0.63 -0.07
N LEU A 149 -6.65 0.87 -1.24
CA LEU A 149 -6.17 2.17 -1.67
C LEU A 149 -6.98 2.66 -2.86
N ARG A 150 -7.36 3.94 -2.84
CA ARG A 150 -7.91 4.66 -3.99
C ARG A 150 -6.85 5.57 -4.59
N LEU A 151 -6.72 5.53 -5.91
CA LEU A 151 -5.75 6.29 -6.70
C LEU A 151 -6.46 7.12 -7.78
N SER A 152 -5.79 8.17 -8.25
CA SER A 152 -6.10 8.85 -9.51
C SER A 152 -5.12 8.40 -10.59
N ALA A 153 -5.63 8.10 -11.79
CA ALA A 153 -4.83 7.85 -12.98
C ALA A 153 -5.40 8.62 -14.19
N ARG A 154 -4.53 8.97 -15.14
CA ARG A 154 -4.92 9.73 -16.33
C ARG A 154 -5.50 8.86 -17.45
N SER A 155 -5.25 7.55 -17.41
CA SER A 155 -5.61 6.62 -18.48
C SER A 155 -6.05 5.27 -17.93
N ALA A 156 -7.22 4.80 -18.37
CA ALA A 156 -7.71 3.47 -18.08
C ALA A 156 -6.79 2.38 -18.64
N GLU A 157 -6.25 2.59 -19.84
CA GLU A 157 -5.31 1.66 -20.48
C GLU A 157 -4.06 1.45 -19.61
N ARG A 158 -3.47 2.55 -19.12
CA ARG A 158 -2.31 2.46 -18.20
C ARG A 158 -2.67 1.82 -16.87
N ALA A 159 -3.87 2.07 -16.34
CA ALA A 159 -4.33 1.41 -15.12
C ALA A 159 -4.49 -0.10 -15.31
N HIS A 160 -5.07 -0.54 -16.45
CA HIS A 160 -5.18 -1.96 -16.79
C HIS A 160 -3.80 -2.61 -17.00
N ALA A 161 -2.87 -1.91 -17.68
CA ALA A 161 -1.51 -2.40 -17.85
C ALA A 161 -0.81 -2.60 -16.51
N GLN A 162 -0.84 -1.60 -15.63
CA GLN A 162 -0.15 -1.67 -14.34
C GLN A 162 -0.80 -2.67 -13.38
N TRP A 163 -2.07 -2.46 -13.03
CA TRP A 163 -2.71 -3.23 -11.97
C TRP A 163 -3.20 -4.60 -12.43
N GLY A 164 -3.59 -4.71 -13.71
CA GLY A 164 -4.01 -5.98 -14.30
C GLY A 164 -2.82 -6.80 -14.78
N SER A 165 -2.10 -6.33 -15.80
CA SER A 165 -1.09 -7.14 -16.48
C SER A 165 0.21 -7.29 -15.69
N VAL A 166 0.74 -6.19 -15.12
CA VAL A 166 2.02 -6.21 -14.40
C VAL A 166 1.86 -6.79 -13.00
N VAL A 167 0.90 -6.28 -12.22
CA VAL A 167 0.69 -6.70 -10.83
C VAL A 167 -0.25 -7.91 -10.71
N GLY A 168 -0.96 -8.27 -11.79
CA GLY A 168 -1.77 -9.50 -11.85
C GLY A 168 -3.13 -9.42 -11.13
N GLY A 169 -3.66 -8.22 -10.93
CA GLY A 169 -4.97 -8.02 -10.33
C GLY A 169 -6.11 -8.32 -11.30
N ALA A 170 -7.17 -8.95 -10.82
CA ALA A 170 -8.42 -9.11 -11.56
C ALA A 170 -9.18 -7.78 -11.55
N GLY A 171 -9.31 -7.15 -12.72
CA GLY A 171 -9.99 -5.87 -12.90
C GLY A 171 -11.49 -6.04 -13.12
N ALA A 172 -12.27 -5.10 -12.57
CA ALA A 172 -13.70 -4.93 -12.84
C ALA A 172 -14.06 -3.44 -12.75
N ASP A 173 -15.07 -3.02 -13.50
CA ASP A 173 -15.67 -1.69 -13.36
C ASP A 173 -16.61 -1.67 -12.15
N ASP A 174 -16.50 -0.66 -11.31
CA ASP A 174 -17.50 -0.39 -10.29
C ASP A 174 -18.65 0.45 -10.89
N ARG A 175 -19.78 0.54 -10.19
CA ARG A 175 -21.01 1.23 -10.66
C ARG A 175 -20.83 2.72 -10.93
N ASP A 176 -19.81 3.34 -10.31
CA ASP A 176 -19.46 4.75 -10.47
C ASP A 176 -18.41 5.00 -11.56
N GLY A 177 -18.02 3.96 -12.34
CA GLY A 177 -16.97 4.05 -13.36
C GLY A 177 -15.54 3.97 -12.80
N THR A 178 -15.38 3.66 -11.52
CA THR A 178 -14.07 3.39 -10.91
C THR A 178 -13.58 2.01 -11.34
N LEU A 179 -12.33 1.90 -11.80
CA LEU A 179 -11.69 0.61 -12.06
C LEU A 179 -11.23 0.00 -10.72
N VAL A 180 -11.63 -1.24 -10.45
CA VAL A 180 -11.28 -1.93 -9.22
C VAL A 180 -10.51 -3.19 -9.50
N TYR A 181 -9.34 -3.34 -8.87
CA TYR A 181 -8.48 -4.51 -9.00
C TYR A 181 -8.41 -5.27 -7.68
N ARG A 182 -8.56 -6.59 -7.75
CA ARG A 182 -8.50 -7.51 -6.61
C ARG A 182 -7.54 -8.65 -6.88
N TRP A 183 -6.94 -9.16 -5.83
CA TRP A 183 -6.06 -10.32 -5.86
C TRP A 183 -6.70 -11.45 -5.06
N PRO A 184 -6.83 -12.67 -5.61
CA PRO A 184 -7.34 -13.81 -4.87
C PRO A 184 -6.55 -14.06 -3.59
N GLY A 185 -7.23 -14.14 -2.45
CA GLY A 185 -6.60 -14.31 -1.14
C GLY A 185 -6.20 -13.01 -0.42
N SER A 186 -6.35 -11.86 -1.06
CA SER A 186 -6.17 -10.55 -0.39
C SER A 186 -7.51 -9.95 -0.03
N SER A 187 -7.59 -9.39 1.17
CA SER A 187 -8.77 -8.62 1.64
C SER A 187 -8.84 -7.23 1.02
N MET A 188 -7.68 -6.68 0.64
CA MET A 188 -7.55 -5.33 0.11
C MET A 188 -7.69 -5.29 -1.42
N ARG A 189 -7.99 -4.08 -1.93
CA ARG A 189 -8.15 -3.76 -3.34
C ARG A 189 -7.44 -2.47 -3.71
N ILE A 190 -7.17 -2.29 -5.00
CA ILE A 190 -6.84 -1.00 -5.61
C ILE A 190 -8.09 -0.50 -6.34
N ALA A 191 -8.51 0.73 -6.06
CA ALA A 191 -9.56 1.45 -6.78
C ALA A 191 -8.95 2.63 -7.54
N VAL A 192 -9.21 2.75 -8.85
CA VAL A 192 -8.60 3.77 -9.70
C VAL A 192 -9.67 4.66 -10.31
N GLU A 193 -9.64 5.94 -9.95
CA GLU A 193 -10.43 6.99 -10.60
C GLU A 193 -9.70 7.48 -11.85
N ILE A 194 -10.36 7.46 -13.00
CA ILE A 194 -9.76 7.96 -14.23
C ILE A 194 -10.12 9.44 -14.41
N ASP A 195 -9.11 10.29 -14.29
CA ASP A 195 -9.23 11.73 -14.51
C ASP A 195 -7.99 12.25 -15.27
N PRO A 196 -8.10 12.50 -16.58
CA PRO A 196 -6.96 12.99 -17.40
C PRO A 196 -6.40 14.36 -16.96
N ARG A 197 -7.16 15.11 -16.13
CA ARG A 197 -6.79 16.47 -15.69
C ARG A 197 -6.13 16.49 -14.31
N ARG A 198 -6.27 15.41 -13.55
CA ARG A 198 -5.70 15.30 -12.21
C ARG A 198 -4.30 14.69 -12.26
N ASP A 199 -3.45 15.07 -11.31
CA ASP A 199 -2.19 14.37 -11.11
C ASP A 199 -2.42 12.94 -10.66
N GLU A 200 -1.60 12.03 -11.17
CA GLU A 200 -1.64 10.62 -10.78
C GLU A 200 -1.09 10.44 -9.36
N GLY A 201 -1.70 9.55 -8.59
CA GLY A 201 -1.24 9.21 -7.25
C GLY A 201 -2.32 8.80 -6.27
N PRO A 202 -1.93 8.52 -5.03
CA PRO A 202 -2.84 8.14 -3.96
C PRO A 202 -3.84 9.25 -3.64
N LEU A 203 -5.11 8.88 -3.49
CA LEU A 203 -6.19 9.76 -3.04
C LEU A 203 -6.56 9.51 -1.59
N CYS A 204 -6.78 8.26 -1.22
CA CYS A 204 -7.17 7.90 0.14
C CYS A 204 -7.02 6.40 0.40
N ILE A 205 -6.86 6.06 1.68
CA ILE A 205 -7.05 4.70 2.19
C ILE A 205 -8.54 4.51 2.44
N GLU A 206 -9.14 3.49 1.82
CA GLU A 206 -10.54 3.13 2.00
C GLU A 206 -10.70 2.18 3.18
N TYR A 207 -11.65 2.45 4.05
CA TYR A 207 -11.98 1.60 5.18
C TYR A 207 -13.49 1.44 5.39
N SER A 208 -13.89 0.36 6.04
CA SER A 208 -15.25 0.15 6.55
C SER A 208 -15.25 0.19 8.07
N SER A 209 -16.28 0.79 8.66
CA SER A 209 -16.52 0.81 10.10
C SER A 209 -17.96 1.23 10.39
N ARG A 210 -18.47 0.85 11.58
CA ARG A 210 -19.83 1.21 12.01
C ARG A 210 -20.03 2.73 12.14
N ARG A 211 -18.97 3.48 12.42
CA ARG A 211 -19.00 4.95 12.58
C ARG A 211 -17.76 5.58 11.96
N SER A 212 -17.82 6.87 11.65
CA SER A 212 -16.61 7.61 11.27
C SER A 212 -15.69 7.72 12.49
N LEU A 213 -14.42 7.36 12.32
CA LEU A 213 -13.41 7.37 13.38
C LEU A 213 -12.38 8.47 13.18
N LEU A 214 -12.22 8.93 11.94
CA LEU A 214 -11.28 9.98 11.56
C LEU A 214 -12.05 11.14 10.92
N ALA A 215 -11.52 12.34 11.08
CA ALA A 215 -12.05 13.53 10.43
C ALA A 215 -11.82 13.47 8.90
N ASP A 216 -12.63 14.21 8.16
CA ASP A 216 -12.45 14.40 6.73
C ASP A 216 -11.13 15.13 6.43
N GLY A 217 -10.52 14.80 5.30
CA GLY A 217 -9.25 15.37 4.86
C GLY A 217 -8.02 14.56 5.30
N ALA A 218 -6.84 15.12 5.03
CA ALA A 218 -5.58 14.48 5.39
C ALA A 218 -5.37 14.49 6.90
N HIS A 219 -5.07 13.32 7.46
CA HIS A 219 -4.81 13.21 8.90
C HIS A 219 -3.52 13.97 9.27
N PRO A 220 -3.52 14.83 10.30
CA PRO A 220 -2.39 15.73 10.59
C PRO A 220 -1.07 15.01 10.88
N VAL A 221 -1.12 13.81 11.45
CA VAL A 221 0.07 13.00 11.74
C VAL A 221 0.43 12.08 10.57
N LEU A 222 -0.57 11.37 10.02
CA LEU A 222 -0.33 10.36 8.97
C LEU A 222 -0.24 10.98 7.57
N GLY A 223 -0.72 12.22 7.37
CA GLY A 223 -0.78 12.87 6.06
C GLY A 223 -1.69 12.19 5.04
N ALA A 224 -2.17 11.01 5.32
CA ALA A 224 -3.08 10.25 4.47
C ALA A 224 -4.53 10.66 4.71
N VAL A 225 -5.33 10.68 3.65
CA VAL A 225 -6.79 10.76 3.73
C VAL A 225 -7.34 9.36 3.97
N PHE A 226 -8.26 9.24 4.93
CA PHE A 226 -8.99 8.00 5.19
C PHE A 226 -10.45 8.19 4.82
N LYS A 227 -10.95 7.39 3.87
CA LYS A 227 -12.32 7.47 3.37
C LYS A 227 -13.13 6.27 3.87
N ARG A 228 -14.14 6.56 4.70
CA ARG A 228 -15.09 5.54 5.10
C ARG A 228 -15.98 5.16 3.93
N LEU A 229 -16.07 3.87 3.64
CA LEU A 229 -17.07 3.32 2.74
C LEU A 229 -18.28 2.84 3.55
N PRO A 230 -19.52 2.97 3.01
CA PRO A 230 -20.67 2.36 3.64
C PRO A 230 -20.47 0.84 3.74
N ASP A 231 -20.94 0.25 4.83
CA ASP A 231 -20.91 -1.20 5.02
C ASP A 231 -21.61 -1.86 3.82
N ARG A 232 -20.87 -2.70 3.11
CA ARG A 232 -21.49 -3.63 2.18
C ARG A 232 -21.94 -4.82 3.01
N LEU A 233 -23.18 -4.74 3.53
CA LEU A 233 -23.92 -5.89 4.05
C LEU A 233 -24.20 -6.87 2.92
#